data_d4877c264eb6e4d19d3192cbff369b80
#
_entry.id   d4877c264eb6e4d19d3192cbff369b80
#
_cell.length_a   1.000
_cell.length_b   1.000
_cell.length_c   1.000
_cell.angle_alpha   90.00
_cell.angle_beta   90.00
_cell.angle_gamma   90.00
#
_symmetry.space_group_name_H-M   'P 1'
#
loop_
_entity.id
_entity.type
_entity.pdbx_description
1 polymer ?
#
loop_
_entity_poly.entity_id
_entity_poly.type
_entity_poly.pdbx_seq_one_letter_code
_entity_poly.pdbx_strand_id
1 'polypeptide(L)'
;MSVQPRTAIVLLNFNGKEYLQQNLPFIKNTDYENKKIYVIDNHSSDDSVMYLHSEHPDIIIIRNEKNLGYAAGYNMGLSQIDAEYFILLNTDVEVTENFIRPVITLMETDKNIGICQPKILSLSKRNYFEYAGGAGGWIDIAGYTFARGRIFDSYEEDIGQFNDNSQIFWASGACMFIRASLFRILRGFYEDFYMYYEEVDLCWRAYAAGYTVISCGDAEVYHKETDQLLHQSPQRLYYLFRNNLIMLHRNLPLSSSLFILPARLLLNLVSILYFISNGYMKIASKSAKAQIDYLGWAWSKKNMDIVNKKSLTNSKSVFKGLVIFQYYILGKKKFSDIVKF
;
A
#
# COMPACT_ATOMS: atom_id res chain seq x y z
N MET A 1 -15.08 31.23 -3.60
CA MET A 1 -14.44 29.92 -3.86
C MET A 1 -13.84 29.45 -2.55
N SER A 2 -14.14 28.25 -2.06
CA SER A 2 -13.47 27.70 -0.87
C SER A 2 -11.99 27.55 -1.18
N VAL A 3 -11.13 27.93 -0.22
CA VAL A 3 -9.68 27.77 -0.36
C VAL A 3 -9.38 26.28 -0.50
N GLN A 4 -8.70 25.89 -1.58
CA GLN A 4 -8.28 24.50 -1.75
C GLN A 4 -7.31 24.11 -0.63
N PRO A 5 -7.45 22.90 -0.01
CA PRO A 5 -6.49 22.43 0.99
C PRO A 5 -5.06 22.32 0.44
N ARG A 6 -4.09 22.63 1.29
CA ARG A 6 -2.66 22.48 0.92
C ARG A 6 -2.30 21.00 0.78
N THR A 7 -1.85 20.61 -0.41
CA THR A 7 -1.57 19.24 -0.73
C THR A 7 -0.09 19.05 -1.10
N ALA A 8 0.56 18.08 -0.51
CA ALA A 8 1.91 17.68 -0.88
C ALA A 8 1.86 16.37 -1.67
N ILE A 9 2.30 16.40 -2.93
CA ILE A 9 2.57 15.20 -3.72
C ILE A 9 3.99 14.79 -3.37
N VAL A 10 4.15 13.59 -2.82
CA VAL A 10 5.42 13.12 -2.26
C VAL A 10 5.83 11.81 -2.93
N LEU A 11 6.94 11.87 -3.65
CA LEU A 11 7.55 10.70 -4.29
C LEU A 11 8.75 10.23 -3.46
N LEU A 12 8.82 8.94 -3.16
CA LEU A 12 10.02 8.33 -2.60
C LEU A 12 10.85 7.76 -3.74
N ASN A 13 12.04 8.33 -3.95
CA ASN A 13 12.94 7.95 -5.04
C ASN A 13 14.15 7.16 -4.53
N PHE A 14 14.44 6.04 -5.19
CA PHE A 14 15.70 5.31 -5.04
C PHE A 14 16.13 4.78 -6.42
N ASN A 15 17.15 5.40 -7.00
CA ASN A 15 17.67 5.07 -8.33
C ASN A 15 16.57 5.05 -9.42
N GLY A 16 15.67 6.04 -9.39
CA GLY A 16 14.48 6.09 -10.24
C GLY A 16 14.49 7.21 -11.27
N LYS A 17 15.67 7.67 -11.75
CA LYS A 17 15.79 8.76 -12.71
C LYS A 17 14.87 8.59 -13.92
N GLU A 18 14.85 7.40 -14.52
CA GLU A 18 14.02 7.13 -15.70
C GLU A 18 12.53 7.30 -15.42
N TYR A 19 12.07 6.82 -14.27
CA TYR A 19 10.67 6.98 -13.84
C TYR A 19 10.32 8.44 -13.57
N LEU A 20 11.21 9.19 -12.91
CA LEU A 20 11.03 10.62 -12.71
C LEU A 20 10.94 11.37 -14.05
N GLN A 21 11.80 11.05 -15.02
CA GLN A 21 11.75 11.64 -16.35
C GLN A 21 10.42 11.37 -17.08
N GLN A 22 9.89 10.16 -16.94
CA GLN A 22 8.65 9.76 -17.58
C GLN A 22 7.41 10.40 -16.93
N ASN A 23 7.34 10.46 -15.59
CA ASN A 23 6.11 10.74 -14.88
C ASN A 23 6.00 12.16 -14.30
N LEU A 24 7.11 12.87 -14.03
CA LEU A 24 7.05 14.23 -13.52
C LEU A 24 6.26 15.21 -14.41
N PRO A 25 6.32 15.13 -15.74
CA PRO A 25 5.50 16.00 -16.59
C PRO A 25 4.00 15.86 -16.32
N PHE A 26 3.49 14.63 -16.14
CA PHE A 26 2.08 14.39 -15.81
C PHE A 26 1.73 14.93 -14.42
N ILE A 27 2.60 14.72 -13.42
CA ILE A 27 2.39 15.18 -12.05
C ILE A 27 2.35 16.71 -11.98
N LYS A 28 3.25 17.39 -12.70
CA LYS A 28 3.28 18.86 -12.78
C LYS A 28 2.02 19.44 -13.43
N ASN A 29 1.48 18.75 -14.43
CA ASN A 29 0.32 19.19 -15.21
C ASN A 29 -1.04 18.91 -14.54
N THR A 30 -1.07 18.42 -13.31
CA THR A 30 -2.33 18.13 -12.62
C THR A 30 -3.13 19.38 -12.29
N ASP A 31 -4.47 19.33 -12.48
CA ASP A 31 -5.40 20.43 -12.21
C ASP A 31 -5.69 20.56 -10.71
N TYR A 32 -4.71 21.06 -9.96
CA TYR A 32 -4.86 21.40 -8.55
C TYR A 32 -3.86 22.50 -8.19
N GLU A 33 -4.33 23.71 -7.90
CA GLU A 33 -3.47 24.89 -7.73
C GLU A 33 -2.66 24.84 -6.45
N ASN A 34 -3.27 24.44 -5.32
CA ASN A 34 -2.62 24.46 -4.00
C ASN A 34 -1.85 23.16 -3.73
N LYS A 35 -1.00 22.76 -4.70
CA LYS A 35 -0.11 21.61 -4.58
C LYS A 35 1.36 22.03 -4.52
N LYS A 36 2.17 21.24 -3.80
CA LYS A 36 3.63 21.24 -3.90
C LYS A 36 4.12 19.84 -4.16
N ILE A 37 5.17 19.72 -4.96
CA ILE A 37 5.78 18.44 -5.30
C ILE A 37 7.08 18.29 -4.51
N TYR A 38 7.21 17.15 -3.85
CA TYR A 38 8.38 16.77 -3.08
C TYR A 38 8.93 15.45 -3.60
N VAL A 39 10.24 15.37 -3.72
CA VAL A 39 10.93 14.11 -3.95
C VAL A 39 11.82 13.81 -2.75
N ILE A 40 11.51 12.73 -2.05
CA ILE A 40 12.35 12.21 -0.99
C ILE A 40 13.38 11.28 -1.66
N ASP A 41 14.61 11.75 -1.79
CA ASP A 41 15.70 10.92 -2.31
C ASP A 41 16.21 9.98 -1.21
N ASN A 42 15.98 8.70 -1.39
CA ASN A 42 16.33 7.65 -0.42
C ASN A 42 17.77 7.15 -0.61
N HIS A 43 18.71 8.09 -0.78
CA HIS A 43 20.14 7.84 -1.01
C HIS A 43 20.42 7.20 -2.37
N SER A 44 19.90 7.80 -3.44
CA SER A 44 20.17 7.33 -4.80
C SER A 44 21.63 7.51 -5.19
N SER A 45 22.12 6.57 -5.97
CA SER A 45 23.47 6.57 -6.57
C SER A 45 23.46 6.87 -8.08
N ASP A 46 22.27 6.96 -8.69
CA ASP A 46 22.09 7.42 -10.05
C ASP A 46 22.03 8.95 -10.15
N ASP A 47 21.86 9.50 -11.35
CA ASP A 47 21.77 10.93 -11.56
C ASP A 47 20.41 11.55 -11.23
N SER A 48 19.52 10.89 -10.49
CA SER A 48 18.16 11.40 -10.21
C SER A 48 18.18 12.77 -9.55
N VAL A 49 19.04 12.96 -8.54
CA VAL A 49 19.14 14.24 -7.81
C VAL A 49 19.69 15.34 -8.70
N MET A 50 20.69 15.04 -9.52
CA MET A 50 21.26 16.01 -10.47
C MET A 50 20.22 16.41 -11.53
N TYR A 51 19.48 15.45 -12.08
CA TYR A 51 18.38 15.68 -13.01
C TYR A 51 17.31 16.60 -12.40
N LEU A 52 16.87 16.34 -11.17
CA LEU A 52 15.89 17.18 -10.50
C LEU A 52 16.38 18.62 -10.32
N HIS A 53 17.64 18.81 -9.91
CA HIS A 53 18.20 20.15 -9.74
C HIS A 53 18.30 20.93 -11.06
N SER A 54 18.66 20.26 -12.16
CA SER A 54 18.84 20.92 -13.48
C SER A 54 17.52 21.20 -14.18
N GLU A 55 16.59 20.23 -14.21
CA GLU A 55 15.39 20.30 -15.05
C GLU A 55 14.12 20.70 -14.28
N HIS A 56 14.12 20.52 -12.95
CA HIS A 56 12.94 20.75 -12.11
C HIS A 56 13.27 21.51 -10.82
N PRO A 57 13.81 22.74 -10.90
CA PRO A 57 14.22 23.53 -9.71
C PRO A 57 13.04 23.92 -8.80
N ASP A 58 11.81 23.80 -9.28
CA ASP A 58 10.56 24.04 -8.54
C ASP A 58 10.17 22.86 -7.62
N ILE A 59 10.79 21.67 -7.79
CA ILE A 59 10.55 20.50 -6.96
C ILE A 59 11.43 20.56 -5.70
N ILE A 60 10.80 20.30 -4.56
CA ILE A 60 11.52 20.30 -3.28
C ILE A 60 12.13 18.91 -3.03
N ILE A 61 13.45 18.87 -2.91
CA ILE A 61 14.18 17.62 -2.70
C ILE A 61 14.53 17.49 -1.20
N ILE A 62 14.15 16.36 -0.60
CA ILE A 62 14.53 15.96 0.77
C ILE A 62 15.43 14.74 0.64
N ARG A 63 16.63 14.77 1.23
CA ARG A 63 17.60 13.67 1.09
C ARG A 63 17.74 12.87 2.38
N ASN A 64 17.57 11.57 2.28
CA ASN A 64 17.91 10.63 3.34
C ASN A 64 19.40 10.28 3.28
N GLU A 65 20.04 10.13 4.45
CA GLU A 65 21.49 9.82 4.54
C GLU A 65 21.85 8.40 4.06
N LYS A 66 20.85 7.50 4.01
CA LYS A 66 20.96 6.11 3.54
C LYS A 66 19.63 5.63 2.99
N ASN A 67 19.63 4.51 2.26
CA ASN A 67 18.38 3.85 1.87
C ASN A 67 17.70 3.23 3.10
N LEU A 68 16.62 3.85 3.53
CA LEU A 68 15.81 3.47 4.70
C LEU A 68 14.67 2.50 4.36
N GLY A 69 14.52 2.12 3.08
CA GLY A 69 13.33 1.42 2.59
C GLY A 69 12.12 2.36 2.45
N TYR A 70 10.95 1.78 2.22
CA TYR A 70 9.73 2.55 1.97
C TYR A 70 9.21 3.23 3.26
N ALA A 71 9.01 2.45 4.33
CA ALA A 71 8.39 2.92 5.57
C ALA A 71 9.18 4.05 6.23
N ALA A 72 10.44 3.81 6.58
CA ALA A 72 11.29 4.81 7.25
C ALA A 72 11.69 5.94 6.30
N GLY A 73 11.83 5.66 4.99
CA GLY A 73 12.12 6.67 3.97
C GLY A 73 11.02 7.75 3.91
N TYR A 74 9.76 7.34 3.84
CA TYR A 74 8.63 8.27 3.89
C TYR A 74 8.52 8.97 5.25
N ASN A 75 8.66 8.26 6.36
CA ASN A 75 8.57 8.87 7.69
C ASN A 75 9.54 10.04 7.85
N MET A 76 10.80 9.83 7.45
CA MET A 76 11.84 10.85 7.53
C MET A 76 11.49 12.09 6.70
N GLY A 77 11.08 11.90 5.45
CA GLY A 77 10.74 13.02 4.57
C GLY A 77 9.45 13.72 4.99
N LEU A 78 8.37 12.98 5.28
CA LEU A 78 7.08 13.54 5.64
C LEU A 78 7.11 14.34 6.95
N SER A 79 8.04 14.05 7.86
CA SER A 79 8.23 14.81 9.09
C SER A 79 8.64 16.26 8.83
N GLN A 80 9.20 16.57 7.66
CA GLN A 80 9.71 17.88 7.25
C GLN A 80 8.69 18.67 6.39
N ILE A 81 7.53 18.06 6.05
CA ILE A 81 6.55 18.62 5.12
C ILE A 81 5.35 19.18 5.89
N ASP A 82 5.05 20.46 5.66
CA ASP A 82 3.82 21.10 6.14
C ASP A 82 2.77 21.13 5.02
N ALA A 83 1.74 20.29 5.18
CA ALA A 83 0.57 20.20 4.31
C ALA A 83 -0.65 19.72 5.11
N GLU A 84 -1.85 19.83 4.53
CA GLU A 84 -3.08 19.27 5.09
C GLU A 84 -3.29 17.82 4.60
N TYR A 85 -2.84 17.56 3.37
CA TYR A 85 -2.89 16.23 2.76
C TYR A 85 -1.52 15.82 2.21
N PHE A 86 -1.16 14.58 2.44
CA PHE A 86 -0.08 13.92 1.73
C PHE A 86 -0.67 13.03 0.65
N ILE A 87 -0.12 13.10 -0.55
CA ILE A 87 -0.33 12.16 -1.64
C ILE A 87 0.97 11.38 -1.78
N LEU A 88 1.01 10.18 -1.22
CA LEU A 88 2.16 9.28 -1.37
C LEU A 88 2.04 8.64 -2.76
N LEU A 89 3.01 8.87 -3.61
CA LEU A 89 2.97 8.48 -5.01
C LEU A 89 4.28 7.78 -5.39
N ASN A 90 4.17 6.58 -5.95
CA ASN A 90 5.34 5.91 -6.50
C ASN A 90 5.87 6.65 -7.73
N THR A 91 7.18 6.56 -7.96
CA THR A 91 7.83 7.20 -9.11
C THR A 91 7.41 6.59 -10.46
N ASP A 92 6.94 5.34 -10.48
CA ASP A 92 6.49 4.58 -11.64
C ASP A 92 4.97 4.64 -11.89
N VAL A 93 4.31 5.66 -11.34
CA VAL A 93 2.89 5.94 -11.55
C VAL A 93 2.71 7.13 -12.48
N GLU A 94 1.96 6.92 -13.57
CA GLU A 94 1.44 7.97 -14.43
C GLU A 94 0.08 8.43 -13.87
N VAL A 95 -0.07 9.72 -13.62
CA VAL A 95 -1.31 10.29 -13.10
C VAL A 95 -2.12 10.95 -14.20
N THR A 96 -3.45 10.96 -14.04
CA THR A 96 -4.34 11.77 -14.86
C THR A 96 -4.35 13.23 -14.40
N GLU A 97 -4.68 14.16 -15.28
CA GLU A 97 -4.72 15.58 -14.96
C GLU A 97 -5.62 15.89 -13.76
N ASN A 98 -6.75 15.19 -13.64
CA ASN A 98 -7.77 15.45 -12.62
C ASN A 98 -7.80 14.40 -11.49
N PHE A 99 -6.70 13.71 -11.17
CA PHE A 99 -6.75 12.66 -10.14
C PHE A 99 -6.84 13.19 -8.70
N ILE A 100 -6.48 14.46 -8.44
CA ILE A 100 -6.44 15.04 -7.09
C ILE A 100 -7.80 15.55 -6.64
N ARG A 101 -8.46 16.34 -7.49
CA ARG A 101 -9.68 17.08 -7.14
C ARG A 101 -10.82 16.18 -6.65
N PRO A 102 -11.20 15.08 -7.33
CA PRO A 102 -12.27 14.20 -6.86
C PRO A 102 -11.95 13.59 -5.49
N VAL A 103 -10.71 13.17 -5.27
CA VAL A 103 -10.28 12.55 -4.00
C VAL A 103 -10.33 13.57 -2.85
N ILE A 104 -9.76 14.75 -3.03
CA ILE A 104 -9.77 15.79 -1.99
C ILE A 104 -11.20 16.25 -1.72
N THR A 105 -12.03 16.44 -2.75
CA THR A 105 -13.44 16.80 -2.58
C THR A 105 -14.16 15.73 -1.75
N LEU A 106 -14.00 14.45 -2.08
CA LEU A 106 -14.59 13.35 -1.31
C LEU A 106 -14.11 13.37 0.15
N MET A 107 -12.81 13.52 0.38
CA MET A 107 -12.27 13.57 1.75
C MET A 107 -12.79 14.80 2.53
N GLU A 108 -13.07 15.92 1.87
CA GLU A 108 -13.61 17.12 2.53
C GLU A 108 -15.10 17.00 2.87
N THR A 109 -15.88 16.13 2.20
CA THR A 109 -17.30 15.89 2.54
C THR A 109 -17.47 15.20 3.90
N ASP A 110 -16.50 14.37 4.30
CA ASP A 110 -16.51 13.66 5.60
C ASP A 110 -15.11 13.68 6.23
N LYS A 111 -14.97 14.36 7.35
CA LYS A 111 -13.70 14.46 8.08
C LYS A 111 -13.23 13.11 8.66
N ASN A 112 -14.11 12.10 8.75
CA ASN A 112 -13.74 10.75 9.15
C ASN A 112 -13.05 9.97 8.03
N ILE A 113 -13.13 10.41 6.76
CA ILE A 113 -12.30 9.84 5.69
C ILE A 113 -10.86 10.28 5.94
N GLY A 114 -10.08 9.36 6.50
CA GLY A 114 -8.67 9.60 6.86
C GLY A 114 -7.70 9.29 5.74
N ILE A 115 -8.01 8.27 4.96
CA ILE A 115 -7.19 7.75 3.85
C ILE A 115 -8.09 7.49 2.65
N CYS A 116 -7.58 7.78 1.46
CA CYS A 116 -8.27 7.50 0.21
C CYS A 116 -7.29 7.03 -0.86
N GLN A 117 -7.76 6.22 -1.82
CA GLN A 117 -7.00 5.89 -3.03
C GLN A 117 -7.88 6.07 -4.28
N PRO A 118 -7.32 6.50 -5.42
CA PRO A 118 -7.97 6.41 -6.72
C PRO A 118 -8.00 4.95 -7.21
N LYS A 119 -8.69 4.69 -8.32
CA LYS A 119 -8.48 3.45 -9.07
C LYS A 119 -7.04 3.39 -9.58
N ILE A 120 -6.42 2.22 -9.46
CA ILE A 120 -5.07 1.95 -9.95
C ILE A 120 -5.18 0.95 -11.09
N LEU A 121 -4.93 1.42 -12.29
CA LEU A 121 -5.00 0.66 -13.52
C LEU A 121 -3.59 0.31 -14.02
N SER A 122 -3.51 -0.69 -14.87
CA SER A 122 -2.28 -1.10 -15.52
C SER A 122 -1.82 -0.04 -16.54
N LEU A 123 -0.56 0.36 -16.52
CA LEU A 123 -0.01 1.27 -17.52
C LEU A 123 0.07 0.62 -18.91
N SER A 124 0.36 -0.69 -18.98
CA SER A 124 0.47 -1.42 -20.23
C SER A 124 -0.89 -1.84 -20.80
N LYS A 125 -1.88 -2.09 -19.93
CA LYS A 125 -3.25 -2.49 -20.27
C LYS A 125 -4.25 -1.59 -19.57
N ARG A 126 -4.41 -0.37 -20.06
CA ARG A 126 -5.12 0.74 -19.39
C ARG A 126 -6.58 0.45 -19.02
N ASN A 127 -7.18 -0.56 -19.59
CA ASN A 127 -8.54 -1.04 -19.26
C ASN A 127 -8.55 -2.21 -18.25
N TYR A 128 -7.41 -2.54 -17.60
CA TYR A 128 -7.33 -3.56 -16.56
C TYR A 128 -6.85 -2.97 -15.24
N PHE A 129 -7.39 -3.52 -14.15
CA PHE A 129 -6.88 -3.19 -12.82
C PHE A 129 -5.47 -3.73 -12.62
N GLU A 130 -4.68 -2.99 -11.88
CA GLU A 130 -3.28 -3.31 -11.65
C GLU A 130 -3.07 -4.07 -10.31
N TYR A 131 -1.91 -4.70 -10.20
CA TYR A 131 -1.49 -5.54 -9.07
C TYR A 131 -1.52 -4.79 -7.72
N ALA A 132 -1.13 -3.52 -7.70
CA ALA A 132 -0.88 -2.75 -6.48
C ALA A 132 -2.15 -2.16 -5.86
N GLY A 133 -3.26 -2.89 -5.83
CA GLY A 133 -4.45 -2.48 -5.07
C GLY A 133 -5.70 -2.20 -5.90
N GLY A 134 -5.65 -2.19 -7.24
CA GLY A 134 -6.82 -2.06 -8.12
C GLY A 134 -7.78 -0.95 -7.71
N ALA A 135 -9.04 -1.27 -7.46
CA ALA A 135 -10.05 -0.34 -6.97
C ALA A 135 -10.24 -0.39 -5.44
N GLY A 136 -9.17 -0.70 -4.70
CA GLY A 136 -9.15 -0.72 -3.24
C GLY A 136 -9.02 -2.10 -2.62
N GLY A 137 -8.27 -2.16 -1.54
CA GLY A 137 -7.87 -3.39 -0.89
C GLY A 137 -8.87 -3.91 0.15
N TRP A 138 -8.98 -5.21 0.22
CA TRP A 138 -9.72 -5.98 1.21
C TRP A 138 -8.78 -6.95 1.94
N ILE A 139 -9.24 -7.49 3.07
CA ILE A 139 -8.54 -8.52 3.85
C ILE A 139 -9.53 -9.61 4.24
N ASP A 140 -9.07 -10.84 4.35
CA ASP A 140 -9.87 -11.92 4.91
C ASP A 140 -9.64 -12.15 6.41
N ILE A 141 -10.40 -13.04 7.02
CA ILE A 141 -10.29 -13.33 8.47
C ILE A 141 -8.96 -13.95 8.87
N ALA A 142 -8.20 -14.51 7.93
CA ALA A 142 -6.85 -15.04 8.17
C ALA A 142 -5.74 -14.03 7.83
N GLY A 143 -6.10 -12.81 7.42
CA GLY A 143 -5.15 -11.77 7.10
C GLY A 143 -4.54 -11.83 5.72
N TYR A 144 -5.16 -12.53 4.76
CA TYR A 144 -4.79 -12.45 3.36
C TYR A 144 -5.38 -11.19 2.72
N THR A 145 -4.52 -10.39 2.13
CA THR A 145 -4.92 -9.19 1.38
C THR A 145 -5.28 -9.54 -0.06
N PHE A 146 -6.32 -8.92 -0.57
CA PHE A 146 -6.76 -8.97 -1.96
C PHE A 146 -7.42 -7.64 -2.33
N ALA A 147 -7.82 -7.42 -3.56
CA ALA A 147 -8.35 -6.13 -3.99
C ALA A 147 -9.56 -6.27 -4.92
N ARG A 148 -10.36 -5.21 -4.98
CA ARG A 148 -11.39 -5.01 -6.00
C ARG A 148 -10.69 -4.89 -7.36
N GLY A 149 -11.09 -5.72 -8.31
CA GLY A 149 -10.46 -5.80 -9.63
C GLY A 149 -9.26 -6.77 -9.71
N ARG A 150 -8.84 -7.36 -8.56
CA ARG A 150 -7.73 -8.33 -8.58
C ARG A 150 -7.79 -9.33 -7.42
N ILE A 151 -7.72 -10.62 -7.77
CA ILE A 151 -7.53 -11.72 -6.80
C ILE A 151 -6.30 -12.51 -7.20
N PHE A 152 -5.23 -12.46 -6.40
CA PHE A 152 -3.92 -13.07 -6.68
C PHE A 152 -3.42 -12.74 -8.11
N ASP A 153 -3.33 -13.74 -8.99
CA ASP A 153 -2.85 -13.59 -10.37
C ASP A 153 -3.98 -13.36 -11.39
N SER A 154 -5.22 -13.17 -10.92
CA SER A 154 -6.37 -12.88 -11.78
C SER A 154 -6.70 -11.40 -11.75
N TYR A 155 -6.70 -10.77 -12.91
CA TYR A 155 -6.97 -9.33 -13.11
C TYR A 155 -8.30 -9.18 -13.82
N GLU A 156 -9.08 -8.18 -13.40
CA GLU A 156 -10.35 -7.83 -14.04
C GLU A 156 -10.17 -6.64 -14.96
N GLU A 157 -10.92 -6.63 -16.06
CA GLU A 157 -11.10 -5.46 -16.89
C GLU A 157 -11.95 -4.42 -16.16
N ASP A 158 -11.59 -3.15 -16.22
CA ASP A 158 -12.43 -2.05 -15.74
C ASP A 158 -13.51 -1.74 -16.77
N ILE A 159 -14.72 -2.19 -16.47
CA ILE A 159 -15.94 -1.92 -17.22
C ILE A 159 -16.88 -0.98 -16.46
N GLY A 160 -16.34 -0.23 -15.49
CA GLY A 160 -17.08 0.68 -14.63
C GLY A 160 -17.69 0.05 -13.38
N GLN A 161 -17.43 -1.24 -13.11
CA GLN A 161 -17.99 -1.98 -11.98
C GLN A 161 -17.52 -1.48 -10.61
N PHE A 162 -16.47 -0.65 -10.55
CA PHE A 162 -15.92 -0.06 -9.33
C PHE A 162 -15.76 1.47 -9.45
N ASN A 163 -16.70 2.14 -10.13
CA ASN A 163 -16.76 3.59 -10.20
C ASN A 163 -17.45 4.21 -8.97
N ASP A 164 -17.85 3.40 -8.00
CA ASP A 164 -18.43 3.83 -6.73
C ASP A 164 -17.33 4.24 -5.73
N ASN A 165 -17.71 5.17 -4.84
CA ASN A 165 -16.90 5.49 -3.68
C ASN A 165 -17.19 4.47 -2.58
N SER A 166 -16.28 3.54 -2.35
CA SER A 166 -16.49 2.41 -1.44
C SER A 166 -15.52 2.39 -0.28
N GLN A 167 -16.00 1.96 0.88
CA GLN A 167 -15.12 1.65 2.01
C GLN A 167 -14.25 0.44 1.66
N ILE A 168 -12.96 0.59 1.85
CA ILE A 168 -11.94 -0.43 1.64
C ILE A 168 -11.18 -0.67 2.95
N PHE A 169 -10.45 -1.78 3.05
CA PHE A 169 -9.65 -2.07 4.23
C PHE A 169 -8.28 -1.39 4.16
N TRP A 170 -7.64 -1.39 2.99
CA TRP A 170 -6.33 -0.77 2.79
C TRP A 170 -6.26 -0.06 1.46
N ALA A 171 -5.55 1.05 1.46
CA ALA A 171 -5.17 1.83 0.29
C ALA A 171 -3.73 1.49 -0.09
N SER A 172 -3.46 1.43 -1.39
CA SER A 172 -2.14 1.09 -1.92
C SER A 172 -1.13 2.20 -1.72
N GLY A 173 0.10 1.83 -1.37
CA GLY A 173 1.24 2.75 -1.36
C GLY A 173 1.64 3.29 -2.74
N ALA A 174 1.13 2.72 -3.84
CA ALA A 174 1.39 3.25 -5.18
C ALA A 174 0.77 4.64 -5.39
N CYS A 175 -0.46 4.87 -4.83
CA CYS A 175 -1.08 6.19 -4.79
C CYS A 175 -2.04 6.27 -3.59
N MET A 176 -1.58 6.85 -2.49
CA MET A 176 -2.35 6.98 -1.25
C MET A 176 -2.50 8.44 -0.88
N PHE A 177 -3.74 8.87 -0.68
CA PHE A 177 -4.07 10.16 -0.09
C PHE A 177 -4.31 9.96 1.41
N ILE A 178 -3.67 10.75 2.24
CA ILE A 178 -3.85 10.69 3.70
C ILE A 178 -3.88 12.08 4.30
N ARG A 179 -4.76 12.32 5.28
CA ARG A 179 -4.68 13.53 6.10
C ARG A 179 -3.35 13.58 6.83
N ALA A 180 -2.60 14.66 6.67
CA ALA A 180 -1.30 14.81 7.31
C ALA A 180 -1.41 14.77 8.85
N SER A 181 -2.51 15.28 9.42
CA SER A 181 -2.80 15.19 10.85
C SER A 181 -2.97 13.74 11.31
N LEU A 182 -3.69 12.91 10.53
CA LEU A 182 -3.86 11.49 10.82
C LEU A 182 -2.53 10.73 10.75
N PHE A 183 -1.72 10.98 9.71
CA PHE A 183 -0.41 10.36 9.58
C PHE A 183 0.46 10.62 10.82
N ARG A 184 0.46 11.86 11.31
CA ARG A 184 1.19 12.26 12.53
C ARG A 184 0.60 11.61 13.80
N ILE A 185 -0.74 11.58 13.96
CA ILE A 185 -1.41 10.92 15.09
C ILE A 185 -1.05 9.43 15.14
N LEU A 186 -0.99 8.77 13.99
CA LEU A 186 -0.61 7.37 13.87
C LEU A 186 0.90 7.14 13.97
N ARG A 187 1.71 8.19 14.12
CA ARG A 187 3.19 8.15 14.15
C ARG A 187 3.81 7.53 12.90
N GLY A 188 3.17 7.79 11.73
CA GLY A 188 3.64 7.32 10.44
C GLY A 188 3.57 5.81 10.22
N PHE A 189 4.38 5.32 9.32
CA PHE A 189 4.57 3.90 9.05
C PHE A 189 5.39 3.23 10.16
N TYR A 190 5.14 1.95 10.40
CA TYR A 190 6.00 1.17 11.28
C TYR A 190 7.28 0.73 10.53
N GLU A 191 8.42 1.21 10.97
CA GLU A 191 9.67 1.16 10.21
C GLU A 191 10.26 -0.24 10.04
N ASP A 192 9.98 -1.18 10.97
CA ASP A 192 10.46 -2.56 10.86
C ASP A 192 9.93 -3.31 9.64
N PHE A 193 8.88 -2.81 8.98
CA PHE A 193 8.43 -3.39 7.72
C PHE A 193 9.46 -3.25 6.62
N TYR A 194 10.20 -2.15 6.57
CA TYR A 194 11.08 -1.76 5.49
C TYR A 194 10.33 -1.49 4.18
N MET A 195 9.57 -2.49 3.65
CA MET A 195 8.65 -2.40 2.52
C MET A 195 7.64 -3.55 2.56
N TYR A 196 6.46 -3.33 2.00
CA TYR A 196 5.27 -4.19 1.97
C TYR A 196 4.58 -4.37 3.33
N TYR A 197 3.26 -4.21 3.34
CA TYR A 197 2.36 -4.25 4.49
C TYR A 197 2.40 -3.02 5.41
N GLU A 198 3.31 -2.07 5.23
CA GLU A 198 3.32 -0.81 5.98
C GLU A 198 2.05 0.00 5.75
N GLU A 199 1.55 0.03 4.51
CA GLU A 199 0.30 0.70 4.13
C GLU A 199 -0.92 -0.03 4.70
N VAL A 200 -0.92 -1.36 4.72
CA VAL A 200 -1.99 -2.16 5.30
C VAL A 200 -2.06 -1.96 6.81
N ASP A 201 -0.92 -1.97 7.49
CA ASP A 201 -0.80 -1.67 8.93
C ASP A 201 -1.29 -0.25 9.25
N LEU A 202 -0.89 0.74 8.45
CA LEU A 202 -1.31 2.13 8.63
C LEU A 202 -2.83 2.28 8.48
N CYS A 203 -3.43 1.67 7.46
CA CYS A 203 -4.87 1.69 7.25
C CYS A 203 -5.62 0.99 8.38
N TRP A 204 -5.11 -0.13 8.89
CA TRP A 204 -5.70 -0.81 10.04
C TRP A 204 -5.66 0.07 11.30
N ARG A 205 -4.54 0.75 11.55
CA ARG A 205 -4.42 1.70 12.67
C ARG A 205 -5.33 2.91 12.50
N ALA A 206 -5.51 3.42 11.28
CA ALA A 206 -6.47 4.47 10.97
C ALA A 206 -7.90 4.03 11.30
N TYR A 207 -8.28 2.83 10.89
CA TYR A 207 -9.56 2.22 11.25
C TYR A 207 -9.72 2.05 12.77
N ALA A 208 -8.68 1.59 13.48
CA ALA A 208 -8.69 1.48 14.94
C ALA A 208 -8.86 2.84 15.63
N ALA A 209 -8.34 3.91 15.05
CA ALA A 209 -8.50 5.29 15.50
C ALA A 209 -9.88 5.92 15.17
N GLY A 210 -10.77 5.19 14.46
CA GLY A 210 -12.12 5.65 14.12
C GLY A 210 -12.26 6.32 12.76
N TYR A 211 -11.19 6.32 11.95
CA TYR A 211 -11.23 6.82 10.58
C TYR A 211 -11.67 5.75 9.59
N THR A 212 -12.10 6.18 8.41
CA THR A 212 -12.43 5.32 7.29
C THR A 212 -11.37 5.41 6.21
N VAL A 213 -11.22 4.33 5.45
CA VAL A 213 -10.39 4.24 4.25
C VAL A 213 -11.33 4.01 3.07
N ILE A 214 -11.25 4.86 2.04
CA ILE A 214 -12.20 4.87 0.91
C ILE A 214 -11.44 4.72 -0.40
N SER A 215 -12.03 4.01 -1.38
CA SER A 215 -11.63 4.13 -2.78
C SER A 215 -12.49 5.17 -3.47
N CYS A 216 -11.87 6.06 -4.25
CA CYS A 216 -12.55 7.07 -5.06
C CYS A 216 -12.64 6.57 -6.50
N GLY A 217 -13.86 6.22 -6.95
CA GLY A 217 -14.09 5.68 -8.28
C GLY A 217 -13.97 6.73 -9.41
N ASP A 218 -14.09 8.02 -9.07
CA ASP A 218 -14.00 9.14 -10.01
C ASP A 218 -12.57 9.59 -10.32
N ALA A 219 -11.57 8.97 -9.70
CA ALA A 219 -10.16 9.25 -9.91
C ALA A 219 -9.41 7.98 -10.31
N GLU A 220 -8.47 8.12 -11.24
CA GLU A 220 -7.66 7.01 -11.72
C GLU A 220 -6.21 7.40 -11.97
N VAL A 221 -5.32 6.45 -11.76
CA VAL A 221 -3.89 6.53 -12.08
C VAL A 221 -3.44 5.22 -12.73
N TYR A 222 -2.32 5.27 -13.46
CA TYR A 222 -1.76 4.12 -14.17
C TYR A 222 -0.42 3.75 -13.57
N HIS A 223 -0.31 2.53 -13.06
CA HIS A 223 0.92 2.05 -12.44
C HIS A 223 1.66 1.10 -13.39
N LYS A 224 2.97 1.24 -13.45
CA LYS A 224 3.80 0.34 -14.25
C LYS A 224 3.81 -1.03 -13.57
N GLU A 225 3.45 -2.04 -14.35
CA GLU A 225 3.49 -3.42 -13.88
C GLU A 225 4.92 -3.82 -13.51
N THR A 226 5.07 -4.35 -12.32
CA THR A 226 6.34 -4.97 -11.92
C THR A 226 6.53 -6.23 -12.77
N ASP A 227 7.71 -6.41 -13.33
CA ASP A 227 8.06 -7.60 -14.12
C ASP A 227 7.67 -8.88 -13.35
N GLN A 228 6.98 -9.82 -14.03
CA GLN A 228 6.50 -11.06 -13.41
C GLN A 228 7.63 -11.85 -12.70
N LEU A 229 8.86 -11.76 -13.21
CA LEU A 229 10.04 -12.35 -12.57
C LEU A 229 10.35 -11.72 -11.20
N LEU A 230 10.08 -10.44 -11.02
CA LEU A 230 10.26 -9.75 -9.73
C LEU A 230 9.15 -10.10 -8.74
N HIS A 231 7.94 -10.48 -9.19
CA HIS A 231 6.86 -10.96 -8.33
C HIS A 231 7.23 -12.21 -7.54
N GLN A 232 8.09 -13.06 -8.10
CA GLN A 232 8.58 -14.29 -7.48
C GLN A 232 9.99 -14.16 -6.89
N SER A 233 10.49 -12.91 -6.71
CA SER A 233 11.81 -12.74 -6.11
C SER A 233 11.82 -13.28 -4.67
N PRO A 234 12.84 -14.09 -4.28
CA PRO A 234 12.92 -14.64 -2.93
C PRO A 234 12.90 -13.55 -1.83
N GLN A 235 13.50 -12.38 -2.10
CA GLN A 235 13.55 -11.28 -1.16
C GLN A 235 12.18 -10.62 -0.96
N ARG A 236 11.39 -10.45 -2.03
CA ARG A 236 10.02 -9.95 -1.93
C ARG A 236 9.15 -10.88 -1.10
N LEU A 237 9.19 -12.20 -1.38
CA LEU A 237 8.43 -13.19 -0.63
C LEU A 237 8.85 -13.24 0.84
N TYR A 238 10.15 -13.06 1.14
CA TYR A 238 10.61 -12.89 2.52
C TYR A 238 9.85 -11.76 3.24
N TYR A 239 9.79 -10.57 2.66
CA TYR A 239 9.06 -9.45 3.27
C TYR A 239 7.56 -9.74 3.37
N LEU A 240 6.94 -10.26 2.32
CA LEU A 240 5.51 -10.57 2.34
C LEU A 240 5.14 -11.57 3.45
N PHE A 241 5.91 -12.63 3.65
CA PHE A 241 5.67 -13.62 4.70
C PHE A 241 5.92 -13.05 6.10
N ARG A 242 7.06 -12.38 6.31
CA ARG A 242 7.42 -11.80 7.61
C ARG A 242 6.45 -10.69 8.02
N ASN A 243 6.22 -9.76 7.12
CA ASN A 243 5.49 -8.53 7.42
C ASN A 243 3.99 -8.79 7.60
N ASN A 244 3.41 -9.75 6.88
CA ASN A 244 2.04 -10.18 7.14
C ASN A 244 1.86 -10.66 8.59
N LEU A 245 2.78 -11.48 9.11
CA LEU A 245 2.73 -11.95 10.49
C LEU A 245 2.93 -10.80 11.49
N ILE A 246 3.86 -9.87 11.21
CA ILE A 246 4.08 -8.67 12.05
C ILE A 246 2.82 -7.80 12.06
N MET A 247 2.22 -7.52 10.90
CA MET A 247 1.00 -6.72 10.78
C MET A 247 -0.15 -7.34 11.59
N LEU A 248 -0.37 -8.65 11.46
CA LEU A 248 -1.39 -9.38 12.23
C LEU A 248 -1.11 -9.30 13.74
N HIS A 249 0.12 -9.56 14.16
CA HIS A 249 0.51 -9.52 15.58
C HIS A 249 0.29 -8.14 16.21
N ARG A 250 0.63 -7.08 15.45
CA ARG A 250 0.50 -5.69 15.92
C ARG A 250 -0.95 -5.27 16.09
N ASN A 251 -1.83 -5.69 15.20
CA ASN A 251 -3.16 -5.13 15.07
C ASN A 251 -4.28 -6.02 15.60
N LEU A 252 -4.11 -7.35 15.66
CA LEU A 252 -5.13 -8.26 16.18
C LEU A 252 -5.25 -8.15 17.71
N PRO A 253 -6.49 -8.19 18.26
CA PRO A 253 -6.71 -8.46 19.68
C PRO A 253 -6.07 -9.79 20.10
N LEU A 254 -5.65 -9.88 21.37
CA LEU A 254 -4.98 -11.09 21.89
C LEU A 254 -5.80 -12.36 21.64
N SER A 255 -7.11 -12.30 21.88
CA SER A 255 -8.04 -13.42 21.65
C SER A 255 -7.99 -13.95 20.22
N SER A 256 -7.95 -13.06 19.21
CA SER A 256 -7.85 -13.44 17.80
C SER A 256 -6.44 -13.88 17.43
N SER A 257 -5.41 -13.22 17.97
CA SER A 257 -4.00 -13.54 17.71
C SER A 257 -3.64 -14.98 18.09
N LEU A 258 -4.18 -15.48 19.20
CA LEU A 258 -3.93 -16.85 19.69
C LEU A 258 -4.37 -17.93 18.70
N PHE A 259 -5.32 -17.65 17.82
CA PHE A 259 -5.80 -18.60 16.81
C PHE A 259 -5.27 -18.27 15.41
N ILE A 260 -5.29 -17.00 15.02
CA ILE A 260 -4.95 -16.59 13.65
C ILE A 260 -3.43 -16.74 13.38
N LEU A 261 -2.57 -16.34 14.32
CA LEU A 261 -1.13 -16.41 14.09
C LEU A 261 -0.61 -17.85 13.96
N PRO A 262 -0.98 -18.82 14.83
CA PRO A 262 -0.60 -20.23 14.62
C PRO A 262 -1.13 -20.80 13.30
N ALA A 263 -2.40 -20.50 12.95
CA ALA A 263 -2.97 -20.93 11.67
C ALA A 263 -2.20 -20.35 10.47
N ARG A 264 -1.79 -19.08 10.53
CA ARG A 264 -0.97 -18.45 9.49
C ARG A 264 0.42 -19.07 9.39
N LEU A 265 1.08 -19.34 10.50
CA LEU A 265 2.37 -20.04 10.52
C LEU A 265 2.26 -21.42 9.85
N LEU A 266 1.18 -22.15 10.15
CA LEU A 266 0.92 -23.45 9.52
C LEU A 266 0.68 -23.33 8.00
N LEU A 267 -0.15 -22.38 7.56
CA LEU A 267 -0.39 -22.13 6.13
C LEU A 267 0.89 -21.70 5.39
N ASN A 268 1.73 -20.90 6.04
CA ASN A 268 3.02 -20.53 5.51
C ASN A 268 3.96 -21.75 5.38
N LEU A 269 3.92 -22.67 6.35
CA LEU A 269 4.67 -23.93 6.27
C LEU A 269 4.21 -24.79 5.07
N VAL A 270 2.90 -24.89 4.85
CA VAL A 270 2.35 -25.56 3.64
C VAL A 270 2.88 -24.91 2.35
N SER A 271 2.93 -23.57 2.30
CA SER A 271 3.49 -22.85 1.16
C SER A 271 4.99 -23.15 0.96
N ILE A 272 5.77 -23.24 2.04
CA ILE A 272 7.19 -23.60 2.00
C ILE A 272 7.38 -25.01 1.45
N LEU A 273 6.58 -25.98 1.90
CA LEU A 273 6.61 -27.36 1.39
C LEU A 273 6.25 -27.42 -0.10
N TYR A 274 5.26 -26.63 -0.52
CA TYR A 274 4.93 -26.48 -1.94
C TYR A 274 6.11 -25.93 -2.75
N PHE A 275 6.83 -24.91 -2.27
CA PHE A 275 8.00 -24.38 -2.96
C PHE A 275 9.13 -25.42 -3.05
N ILE A 276 9.34 -26.21 -1.99
CA ILE A 276 10.33 -27.30 -1.99
C ILE A 276 9.97 -28.37 -3.04
N SER A 277 8.71 -28.82 -3.06
CA SER A 277 8.26 -29.87 -3.99
C SER A 277 8.31 -29.43 -5.46
N ASN A 278 8.26 -28.12 -5.73
CA ASN A 278 8.40 -27.58 -7.08
C ASN A 278 9.81 -27.07 -7.42
N GLY A 279 10.82 -27.37 -6.57
CA GLY A 279 12.22 -27.01 -6.84
C GLY A 279 12.59 -25.55 -6.55
N TYR A 280 11.70 -24.74 -5.99
CA TYR A 280 11.95 -23.34 -5.67
C TYR A 280 12.70 -23.15 -4.34
N MET A 281 13.87 -23.79 -4.21
CA MET A 281 14.64 -23.86 -2.95
C MET A 281 15.01 -22.49 -2.37
N LYS A 282 15.38 -21.51 -3.21
CA LYS A 282 15.73 -20.15 -2.77
C LYS A 282 14.51 -19.44 -2.15
N ILE A 283 13.34 -19.62 -2.74
CA ILE A 283 12.07 -19.06 -2.23
C ILE A 283 11.72 -19.75 -0.91
N ALA A 284 11.76 -21.09 -0.85
CA ALA A 284 11.48 -21.85 0.36
C ALA A 284 12.38 -21.43 1.53
N SER A 285 13.69 -21.31 1.30
CA SER A 285 14.67 -20.87 2.31
C SER A 285 14.37 -19.45 2.82
N LYS A 286 14.08 -18.50 1.94
CA LYS A 286 13.73 -17.12 2.33
C LYS A 286 12.40 -17.05 3.07
N SER A 287 11.40 -17.84 2.66
CA SER A 287 10.10 -17.90 3.35
C SER A 287 10.23 -18.54 4.74
N ALA A 288 11.07 -19.57 4.90
CA ALA A 288 11.38 -20.15 6.21
C ALA A 288 12.11 -19.15 7.10
N LYS A 289 13.13 -18.44 6.57
CA LYS A 289 13.82 -17.36 7.29
C LYS A 289 12.84 -16.27 7.76
N ALA A 290 11.88 -15.89 6.93
CA ALA A 290 10.86 -14.90 7.29
C ALA A 290 10.08 -15.29 8.55
N GLN A 291 9.73 -16.55 8.71
CA GLN A 291 9.04 -17.03 9.90
C GLN A 291 9.94 -17.03 11.15
N ILE A 292 11.20 -17.44 11.00
CA ILE A 292 12.19 -17.40 12.09
C ILE A 292 12.42 -15.97 12.55
N ASP A 293 12.62 -15.05 11.61
CA ASP A 293 12.83 -13.64 11.93
C ASP A 293 11.59 -13.00 12.58
N TYR A 294 10.38 -13.39 12.14
CA TYR A 294 9.15 -12.98 12.83
C TYR A 294 9.09 -13.51 14.27
N LEU A 295 9.42 -14.77 14.52
CA LEU A 295 9.41 -15.31 15.88
C LEU A 295 10.45 -14.60 16.77
N GLY A 296 11.63 -14.29 16.25
CA GLY A 296 12.63 -13.48 16.94
C GLY A 296 12.14 -12.07 17.23
N TRP A 297 11.47 -11.44 16.27
CA TRP A 297 10.84 -10.13 16.42
C TRP A 297 9.74 -10.16 17.50
N ALA A 298 8.85 -11.17 17.47
CA ALA A 298 7.75 -11.32 18.42
C ALA A 298 8.24 -11.55 19.85
N TRP A 299 9.39 -12.20 20.03
CA TRP A 299 10.01 -12.44 21.32
C TRP A 299 10.69 -11.19 21.91
N SER A 300 11.05 -10.23 21.07
CA SER A 300 11.71 -9.01 21.55
C SER A 300 10.69 -8.09 22.25
N LYS A 301 10.99 -7.72 23.53
CA LYS A 301 10.12 -6.87 24.36
C LYS A 301 9.89 -5.45 23.81
N LYS A 302 10.60 -5.04 22.75
CA LYS A 302 10.49 -3.71 22.13
C LYS A 302 9.19 -3.49 21.34
N ASN A 303 8.43 -4.55 21.07
CA ASN A 303 7.31 -4.53 20.11
C ASN A 303 5.92 -4.54 20.75
N MET A 304 5.84 -4.23 22.06
CA MET A 304 4.57 -4.17 22.79
C MET A 304 3.92 -2.78 22.77
N ASP A 305 3.98 -2.06 21.67
CA ASP A 305 3.16 -0.86 21.51
C ASP A 305 1.68 -1.27 21.52
N ILE A 306 0.98 -0.88 22.57
CA ILE A 306 -0.46 -1.10 22.74
C ILE A 306 -1.17 -0.12 21.81
N VAL A 307 -1.31 -0.50 20.55
CA VAL A 307 -2.28 0.13 19.67
C VAL A 307 -3.67 -0.31 20.12
N ASN A 308 -4.68 0.57 20.08
CA ASN A 308 -6.07 0.21 20.29
C ASN A 308 -6.47 -0.86 19.27
N LYS A 309 -6.34 -2.14 19.67
CA LYS A 309 -6.53 -3.30 18.80
C LYS A 309 -8.01 -3.52 18.55
N LYS A 310 -8.45 -3.38 17.31
CA LYS A 310 -9.82 -3.69 16.91
C LYS A 310 -9.88 -5.00 16.14
N SER A 311 -10.89 -5.82 16.44
CA SER A 311 -11.15 -7.05 15.68
C SER A 311 -11.36 -6.75 14.20
N LEU A 312 -10.80 -7.60 13.33
CA LEU A 312 -11.05 -7.57 11.88
C LEU A 312 -12.55 -7.60 11.53
N THR A 313 -13.32 -8.39 12.29
CA THR A 313 -14.73 -8.66 11.97
C THR A 313 -15.66 -7.45 12.03
N ASN A 314 -15.20 -6.32 12.56
CA ASN A 314 -15.99 -5.10 12.71
C ASN A 314 -15.95 -4.17 11.48
N SER A 315 -15.13 -4.44 10.48
CA SER A 315 -15.08 -3.67 9.25
C SER A 315 -15.91 -4.31 8.14
N LYS A 316 -16.60 -3.47 7.36
CA LYS A 316 -17.38 -3.92 6.18
C LYS A 316 -16.47 -4.48 5.07
N SER A 317 -15.20 -4.08 5.05
CA SER A 317 -14.23 -4.46 4.01
C SER A 317 -13.36 -5.67 4.42
N VAL A 318 -13.89 -6.50 5.33
CA VAL A 318 -13.28 -7.76 5.74
C VAL A 318 -14.13 -8.93 5.23
N PHE A 319 -13.53 -9.78 4.42
CA PHE A 319 -14.18 -11.00 3.96
C PHE A 319 -14.21 -12.03 5.10
N LYS A 320 -15.42 -12.50 5.45
CA LYS A 320 -15.67 -13.45 6.56
C LYS A 320 -15.37 -14.91 6.19
N GLY A 321 -14.52 -15.14 5.21
CA GLY A 321 -14.07 -16.46 4.75
C GLY A 321 -12.57 -16.45 4.47
N LEU A 322 -12.09 -17.48 3.76
CA LEU A 322 -10.70 -17.61 3.32
C LEU A 322 -10.61 -17.36 1.82
N VAL A 323 -9.99 -16.27 1.39
CA VAL A 323 -9.86 -15.93 -0.04
C VAL A 323 -9.06 -16.98 -0.80
N ILE A 324 -8.04 -17.58 -0.16
CA ILE A 324 -7.24 -18.65 -0.74
C ILE A 324 -8.10 -19.90 -1.09
N PHE A 325 -9.05 -20.26 -0.23
CA PHE A 325 -9.99 -21.35 -0.47
C PHE A 325 -10.94 -21.03 -1.63
N GLN A 326 -11.49 -19.79 -1.65
CA GLN A 326 -12.35 -19.35 -2.74
C GLN A 326 -11.63 -19.38 -4.09
N TYR A 327 -10.36 -18.96 -4.11
CA TYR A 327 -9.59 -18.86 -5.34
C TYR A 327 -9.04 -20.19 -5.83
N TYR A 328 -8.33 -20.94 -4.98
CA TYR A 328 -7.60 -22.15 -5.39
C TYR A 328 -8.48 -23.41 -5.41
N ILE A 329 -9.47 -23.52 -4.52
CA ILE A 329 -10.34 -24.70 -4.41
C ILE A 329 -11.65 -24.50 -5.17
N LEU A 330 -12.34 -23.36 -4.98
CA LEU A 330 -13.62 -23.10 -5.64
C LEU A 330 -13.49 -22.41 -7.01
N GLY A 331 -12.28 -22.08 -7.46
CA GLY A 331 -12.01 -21.53 -8.77
C GLY A 331 -12.53 -20.10 -9.00
N LYS A 332 -12.91 -19.36 -7.95
CA LYS A 332 -13.43 -18.01 -8.05
C LYS A 332 -12.32 -17.02 -8.34
N LYS A 333 -12.38 -16.35 -9.48
CA LYS A 333 -11.31 -15.49 -9.98
C LYS A 333 -11.62 -14.01 -9.96
N LYS A 334 -12.87 -13.62 -9.79
CA LYS A 334 -13.32 -12.23 -9.72
C LYS A 334 -13.71 -11.85 -8.30
N PHE A 335 -13.54 -10.57 -7.98
CA PHE A 335 -13.89 -10.02 -6.67
C PHE A 335 -15.38 -10.25 -6.36
N SER A 336 -16.27 -9.98 -7.32
CA SER A 336 -17.73 -10.17 -7.20
C SER A 336 -18.15 -11.63 -7.00
N ASP A 337 -17.31 -12.61 -7.39
CA ASP A 337 -17.59 -14.03 -7.14
C ASP A 337 -17.38 -14.40 -5.66
N ILE A 338 -16.50 -13.65 -4.97
CA ILE A 338 -16.06 -13.92 -3.60
C ILE A 338 -16.86 -13.05 -2.60
N VAL A 339 -16.95 -11.76 -2.87
CA VAL A 339 -17.64 -10.78 -2.02
C VAL A 339 -19.00 -10.46 -2.64
N LYS A 340 -20.07 -10.78 -1.91
CA LYS A 340 -21.43 -10.38 -2.26
C LYS A 340 -21.82 -9.20 -1.37
N PHE A 341 -22.27 -8.12 -2.00
CA PHE A 341 -22.79 -6.93 -1.33
C PHE A 341 -24.23 -7.12 -0.89
#